data_0c88242f9bc3b74c237a596ee1b1051c
#
_entry.id   0c88242f9bc3b74c237a596ee1b1051c
#
_cell.length_a   1.000
_cell.length_b   1.000
_cell.length_c   1.000
_cell.angle_alpha   90.00
_cell.angle_beta   90.00
_cell.angle_gamma   90.00
#
_symmetry.space_group_name_H-M   'P 1'
#
loop_
_entity.id
_entity.type
_entity.pdbx_description
1 polymer ?
#
loop_
_entity_poly.entity_id
_entity_poly.type
_entity_poly.pdbx_seq_one_letter_code
_entity_poly.pdbx_strand_id
1 'polypeptide(L)'
;MPKRRLTAFALGLFVAILSPYACCDDYAAQRAALIDEVRTYARMDDPPGLDEAVLQAMMRVERHEFVPDGVRSHAYRNHPLPIGHGQTISQPYIVALMTDLLKLAPEDKVLEIGTGSGYQAAVLAELAGSVYSIEIVEPLAQQVKQRLARLGY
;
A
#
# COMPACT_ATOMS: atom_id res chain seq x y z
N MET A 1 -11.36 -67.53 -33.95
CA MET A 1 -11.47 -66.08 -34.24
C MET A 1 -11.52 -65.32 -32.93
N PRO A 2 -10.48 -64.54 -32.53
CA PRO A 2 -10.48 -63.85 -31.31
C PRO A 2 -11.11 -62.42 -31.50
N LYS A 3 -12.02 -62.05 -30.59
CA LYS A 3 -12.68 -60.74 -30.55
C LYS A 3 -11.71 -59.68 -29.98
N ARG A 4 -11.37 -58.67 -30.76
CA ARG A 4 -10.62 -57.47 -30.33
C ARG A 4 -11.53 -56.58 -29.48
N ARG A 5 -11.13 -56.31 -28.25
CA ARG A 5 -11.74 -55.28 -27.38
C ARG A 5 -11.08 -53.93 -27.73
N LEU A 6 -11.90 -52.96 -28.18
CA LEU A 6 -11.48 -51.57 -28.31
C LEU A 6 -11.53 -50.94 -26.89
N THR A 7 -10.40 -50.51 -26.41
CA THR A 7 -10.31 -49.62 -25.20
C THR A 7 -10.38 -48.17 -25.69
N ALA A 8 -11.45 -47.48 -25.31
CA ALA A 8 -11.61 -46.05 -25.55
C ALA A 8 -10.78 -45.29 -24.48
N PHE A 9 -9.79 -44.51 -24.93
CA PHE A 9 -9.09 -43.53 -24.07
C PHE A 9 -9.93 -42.27 -24.04
N ALA A 10 -10.48 -41.94 -22.86
CA ALA A 10 -11.10 -40.64 -22.61
C ALA A 10 -9.99 -39.64 -22.31
N LEU A 11 -9.79 -38.68 -23.23
CA LEU A 11 -8.88 -37.55 -23.05
C LEU A 11 -9.60 -36.48 -22.19
N GLY A 12 -9.33 -36.46 -20.89
CA GLY A 12 -9.86 -35.46 -20.00
C GLY A 12 -9.24 -34.08 -20.27
N LEU A 13 -10.07 -33.16 -20.77
CA LEU A 13 -9.70 -31.75 -20.95
C LEU A 13 -9.64 -31.09 -19.56
N PHE A 14 -8.44 -30.88 -19.02
CA PHE A 14 -8.24 -30.12 -17.78
C PHE A 14 -8.30 -28.63 -18.11
N VAL A 15 -9.48 -28.01 -17.95
CA VAL A 15 -9.62 -26.55 -18.02
C VAL A 15 -9.11 -25.99 -16.69
N ALA A 16 -7.91 -25.42 -16.71
CA ALA A 16 -7.42 -24.65 -15.58
C ALA A 16 -8.26 -23.37 -15.47
N ILE A 17 -9.18 -23.34 -14.51
CA ILE A 17 -9.91 -22.13 -14.15
C ILE A 17 -8.90 -21.21 -13.44
N LEU A 18 -8.35 -20.23 -14.18
CA LEU A 18 -7.57 -19.14 -13.61
C LEU A 18 -8.50 -18.34 -12.67
N SER A 19 -8.31 -18.49 -11.37
CA SER A 19 -9.06 -17.78 -10.34
C SER A 19 -8.75 -16.29 -10.43
N PRO A 20 -9.77 -15.40 -10.52
CA PRO A 20 -9.55 -13.94 -10.50
C PRO A 20 -9.06 -13.42 -9.14
N TYR A 21 -8.95 -14.27 -8.10
CA TYR A 21 -8.51 -13.91 -6.76
C TYR A 21 -6.98 -13.84 -6.59
N ALA A 22 -6.18 -14.26 -7.58
CA ALA A 22 -4.71 -14.26 -7.49
C ALA A 22 -4.08 -12.85 -7.38
N CYS A 23 -4.80 -11.78 -7.73
CA CYS A 23 -4.24 -10.43 -7.73
C CYS A 23 -4.30 -9.75 -6.35
N CYS A 24 -5.30 -10.07 -5.50
CA CYS A 24 -5.43 -9.48 -4.15
C CYS A 24 -4.42 -10.06 -3.17
N ASP A 25 -4.14 -11.36 -3.26
CA ASP A 25 -3.16 -12.04 -2.39
C ASP A 25 -1.74 -11.54 -2.64
N ASP A 26 -1.41 -11.15 -3.87
CA ASP A 26 -0.08 -10.65 -4.25
C ASP A 26 0.23 -9.29 -3.56
N TYR A 27 -0.72 -8.34 -3.53
CA TYR A 27 -0.49 -7.04 -2.87
C TYR A 27 -0.41 -7.15 -1.34
N ALA A 28 -1.13 -8.06 -0.71
CA ALA A 28 -1.02 -8.31 0.71
C ALA A 28 0.37 -8.86 1.07
N ALA A 29 0.86 -9.83 0.30
CA ALA A 29 2.20 -10.38 0.48
C ALA A 29 3.30 -9.34 0.24
N GLN A 30 3.19 -8.54 -0.82
CA GLN A 30 4.13 -7.45 -1.11
C GLN A 30 4.13 -6.38 -0.01
N ARG A 31 2.96 -6.03 0.54
CA ARG A 31 2.84 -5.09 1.67
C ARG A 31 3.54 -5.64 2.91
N ALA A 32 3.32 -6.90 3.25
CA ALA A 32 3.99 -7.53 4.38
C ALA A 32 5.52 -7.52 4.20
N ALA A 33 6.02 -7.88 3.04
CA ALA A 33 7.45 -7.86 2.74
C ALA A 33 8.04 -6.44 2.83
N LEU A 34 7.32 -5.41 2.34
CA LEU A 34 7.75 -4.02 2.49
C LEU A 34 7.85 -3.61 3.97
N ILE A 35 6.87 -3.99 4.81
CA ILE A 35 6.90 -3.63 6.23
C ILE A 35 8.10 -4.28 6.94
N ASP A 36 8.43 -5.53 6.60
CA ASP A 36 9.61 -6.21 7.14
C ASP A 36 10.92 -5.55 6.66
N GLU A 37 10.97 -5.09 5.40
CA GLU A 37 12.10 -4.31 4.87
C GLU A 37 12.25 -2.98 5.63
N VAL A 38 11.16 -2.21 5.79
CA VAL A 38 11.15 -0.93 6.52
C VAL A 38 11.59 -1.11 7.97
N ARG A 39 11.07 -2.15 8.65
CA ARG A 39 11.47 -2.50 10.03
C ARG A 39 12.97 -2.80 10.13
N THR A 40 13.49 -3.56 9.20
CA THR A 40 14.91 -3.93 9.19
C THR A 40 15.78 -2.72 8.92
N TYR A 41 15.41 -1.90 7.94
CA TYR A 41 16.12 -0.68 7.58
C TYR A 41 16.19 0.31 8.77
N ALA A 42 15.05 0.52 9.45
CA ALA A 42 14.97 1.41 10.61
C ALA A 42 15.90 0.99 11.76
N ARG A 43 16.00 -0.31 12.04
CA ARG A 43 16.90 -0.81 13.11
C ARG A 43 18.37 -0.64 12.80
N MET A 44 18.72 -0.56 11.51
CA MET A 44 20.11 -0.33 11.08
C MET A 44 20.47 1.15 11.10
N ASP A 45 19.48 2.02 10.86
CA ASP A 45 19.66 3.48 10.77
C ASP A 45 19.62 4.13 12.17
N ASP A 46 18.60 3.82 12.98
CA ASP A 46 18.40 4.36 14.34
C ASP A 46 17.79 3.31 15.30
N PRO A 47 18.59 2.59 16.08
CA PRO A 47 18.06 1.70 17.12
C PRO A 47 17.39 2.47 18.27
N PRO A 48 16.20 2.03 18.77
CA PRO A 48 15.63 0.68 18.68
C PRO A 48 14.77 0.42 17.43
N GLY A 49 14.68 1.38 16.47
CA GLY A 49 13.83 1.30 15.31
C GLY A 49 12.47 2.00 15.49
N LEU A 50 11.54 1.76 14.59
CA LEU A 50 10.22 2.40 14.56
C LEU A 50 9.24 1.73 15.54
N ASP A 51 8.26 2.52 16.01
CA ASP A 51 7.13 2.02 16.79
C ASP A 51 6.31 1.02 15.96
N GLU A 52 5.95 -0.08 16.58
CA GLU A 52 5.14 -1.13 15.92
C GLU A 52 3.75 -0.62 15.52
N ALA A 53 3.17 0.35 16.25
CA ALA A 53 1.90 0.96 15.89
C ALA A 53 1.96 1.65 14.52
N VAL A 54 3.07 2.32 14.19
CA VAL A 54 3.31 2.93 12.88
C VAL A 54 3.38 1.87 11.78
N LEU A 55 4.13 0.79 12.00
CA LEU A 55 4.24 -0.30 11.05
C LEU A 55 2.89 -1.00 10.81
N GLN A 56 2.09 -1.17 11.86
CA GLN A 56 0.73 -1.71 11.75
C GLN A 56 -0.23 -0.77 11.01
N ALA A 57 -0.13 0.55 11.21
CA ALA A 57 -0.88 1.53 10.43
C ALA A 57 -0.56 1.40 8.94
N MET A 58 0.72 1.34 8.58
CA MET A 58 1.15 1.14 7.19
C MET A 58 0.72 -0.22 6.63
N MET A 59 0.61 -1.25 7.45
CA MET A 59 0.08 -2.56 7.04
C MET A 59 -1.41 -2.50 6.69
N ARG A 60 -2.20 -1.65 7.35
CA ARG A 60 -3.62 -1.46 7.04
C ARG A 60 -3.85 -0.64 5.78
N VAL A 61 -3.01 0.38 5.52
CA VAL A 61 -3.18 1.30 4.40
C VAL A 61 -2.65 0.70 3.10
N GLU A 62 -3.51 0.53 2.11
CA GLU A 62 -3.20 -0.09 0.82
C GLU A 62 -2.48 0.88 -0.13
N ARG A 63 -1.16 0.98 0.00
CA ARG A 63 -0.33 1.94 -0.73
C ARG A 63 -0.54 1.92 -2.24
N HIS A 64 -0.86 0.77 -2.84
CA HIS A 64 -1.13 0.64 -4.27
C HIS A 64 -2.37 1.43 -4.74
N GLU A 65 -3.29 1.80 -3.83
CA GLU A 65 -4.44 2.67 -4.09
C GLU A 65 -4.07 4.16 -4.19
N PHE A 66 -2.87 4.53 -3.76
CA PHE A 66 -2.38 5.91 -3.70
C PHE A 66 -1.41 6.27 -4.84
N VAL A 67 -1.19 5.38 -5.80
CA VAL A 67 -0.31 5.58 -6.95
C VAL A 67 -1.07 5.41 -8.27
N PRO A 68 -0.61 6.05 -9.36
CA PRO A 68 -1.17 5.81 -10.70
C PRO A 68 -0.99 4.36 -11.15
N ASP A 69 -1.92 3.87 -12.00
CA ASP A 69 -1.91 2.50 -12.52
C ASP A 69 -0.58 2.10 -13.15
N GLY A 70 0.05 3.01 -13.90
CA GLY A 70 1.31 2.75 -14.60
C GLY A 70 2.51 2.42 -13.69
N VAL A 71 2.41 2.74 -12.38
CA VAL A 71 3.47 2.44 -11.40
C VAL A 71 2.97 1.58 -10.23
N ARG A 72 1.72 1.12 -10.30
CA ARG A 72 1.07 0.34 -9.22
C ARG A 72 1.82 -0.94 -8.88
N SER A 73 2.42 -1.62 -9.84
CA SER A 73 3.27 -2.79 -9.62
C SER A 73 4.54 -2.53 -8.80
N HIS A 74 4.90 -1.25 -8.63
CA HIS A 74 6.04 -0.82 -7.82
C HIS A 74 5.63 -0.24 -6.46
N ALA A 75 4.33 -0.21 -6.13
CA ALA A 75 3.79 0.46 -4.94
C ALA A 75 4.43 0.00 -3.63
N TYR A 76 4.86 -1.26 -3.57
CA TYR A 76 5.44 -1.87 -2.38
C TYR A 76 6.97 -1.98 -2.42
N ARG A 77 7.63 -1.21 -3.30
CA ARG A 77 9.07 -1.01 -3.23
C ARG A 77 9.40 0.16 -2.28
N ASN A 78 10.48 0.04 -1.52
CA ASN A 78 10.88 1.06 -0.55
C ASN A 78 11.60 2.26 -1.22
N HIS A 79 10.90 2.90 -2.17
CA HIS A 79 11.37 4.13 -2.85
C HIS A 79 10.19 5.04 -3.23
N PRO A 80 10.44 6.35 -3.50
CA PRO A 80 9.41 7.27 -3.97
C PRO A 80 8.94 6.90 -5.38
N LEU A 81 7.67 7.24 -5.70
CA LEU A 81 7.07 7.00 -7.01
C LEU A 81 6.40 8.28 -7.53
N PRO A 82 6.38 8.54 -8.85
CA PRO A 82 5.68 9.68 -9.41
C PRO A 82 4.16 9.56 -9.25
N ILE A 83 3.51 10.68 -8.89
CA ILE A 83 2.05 10.78 -8.77
C ILE A 83 1.44 11.82 -9.72
N GLY A 84 2.22 12.31 -10.66
CA GLY A 84 1.82 13.38 -11.59
C GLY A 84 2.18 14.77 -11.07
N HIS A 85 1.99 15.78 -11.91
CA HIS A 85 2.23 17.21 -11.60
C HIS A 85 3.64 17.51 -11.03
N GLY A 86 4.65 16.72 -11.40
CA GLY A 86 6.00 16.85 -10.86
C GLY A 86 6.16 16.42 -9.40
N GLN A 87 5.13 15.80 -8.80
CA GLN A 87 5.13 15.35 -7.41
C GLN A 87 5.33 13.84 -7.29
N THR A 88 5.73 13.40 -6.09
CA THR A 88 5.94 11.99 -5.78
C THR A 88 5.23 11.60 -4.49
N ILE A 89 4.81 10.35 -4.38
CA ILE A 89 4.55 9.73 -3.08
C ILE A 89 5.89 9.42 -2.41
N SER A 90 6.05 9.75 -1.14
CA SER A 90 7.29 9.55 -0.39
C SER A 90 7.69 8.08 -0.30
N GLN A 91 8.99 7.81 -0.16
CA GLN A 91 9.51 6.50 0.18
C GLN A 91 8.84 5.96 1.44
N PRO A 92 8.42 4.69 1.47
CA PRO A 92 7.75 4.09 2.63
C PRO A 92 8.50 4.27 3.96
N TYR A 93 9.82 4.08 3.98
CA TYR A 93 10.62 4.31 5.19
C TYR A 93 10.51 5.76 5.69
N ILE A 94 10.53 6.74 4.80
CA ILE A 94 10.38 8.16 5.18
C ILE A 94 8.99 8.44 5.75
N VAL A 95 7.93 7.85 5.18
CA VAL A 95 6.57 7.93 5.75
C VAL A 95 6.55 7.36 7.17
N ALA A 96 7.14 6.18 7.37
CA ALA A 96 7.23 5.54 8.67
C ALA A 96 7.99 6.40 9.68
N LEU A 97 9.18 6.88 9.31
CA LEU A 97 10.03 7.71 10.16
C LEU A 97 9.34 9.03 10.56
N MET A 98 8.76 9.74 9.60
CA MET A 98 8.05 11.00 9.88
C MET A 98 6.87 10.77 10.81
N THR A 99 6.11 9.70 10.61
CA THR A 99 4.98 9.34 11.47
C THR A 99 5.45 8.97 12.88
N ASP A 100 6.52 8.18 13.01
CA ASP A 100 7.07 7.77 14.30
C ASP A 100 7.60 8.95 15.13
N LEU A 101 8.26 9.90 14.47
CA LEU A 101 8.79 11.11 15.13
C LEU A 101 7.70 12.00 15.75
N LEU A 102 6.46 11.91 15.27
CA LEU A 102 5.34 12.65 15.84
C LEU A 102 4.90 12.11 17.21
N LYS A 103 5.20 10.86 17.54
CA LYS A 103 4.80 10.19 18.80
C LYS A 103 3.32 10.38 19.12
N LEU A 104 2.46 10.07 18.14
CA LEU A 104 1.03 10.34 18.17
C LEU A 104 0.30 9.54 19.25
N ALA A 105 -0.67 10.23 19.92
CA ALA A 105 -1.71 9.63 20.71
C ALA A 105 -3.05 9.63 19.95
N PRO A 106 -3.98 8.71 20.29
CA PRO A 106 -5.27 8.59 19.59
C PRO A 106 -6.16 9.85 19.62
N GLU A 107 -5.96 10.75 20.56
CA GLU A 107 -6.68 12.03 20.69
C GLU A 107 -6.04 13.20 19.95
N ASP A 108 -4.86 13.02 19.39
CA ASP A 108 -4.12 14.09 18.73
C ASP A 108 -4.79 14.57 17.44
N LYS A 109 -4.54 15.86 17.16
CA LYS A 109 -4.92 16.52 15.90
C LYS A 109 -3.65 16.81 15.12
N VAL A 110 -3.56 16.27 13.92
CA VAL A 110 -2.39 16.42 13.06
C VAL A 110 -2.69 17.35 11.89
N LEU A 111 -1.77 18.24 11.61
CA LEU A 111 -1.76 19.02 10.36
C LEU A 111 -0.63 18.51 9.45
N GLU A 112 -1.01 18.05 8.27
CA GLU A 112 -0.09 17.68 7.18
C GLU A 112 -0.02 18.81 6.16
N ILE A 113 1.18 19.16 5.71
CA ILE A 113 1.41 20.11 4.62
C ILE A 113 1.97 19.35 3.42
N GLY A 114 1.24 19.39 2.30
CA GLY A 114 1.58 18.65 1.08
C GLY A 114 0.94 17.28 1.04
N THR A 115 -0.39 17.22 0.87
CA THR A 115 -1.18 15.96 0.85
C THR A 115 -0.70 15.00 -0.23
N GLY A 116 -0.32 15.51 -1.40
CA GLY A 116 0.18 14.75 -2.53
C GLY A 116 -0.76 13.62 -2.93
N SER A 117 -0.32 12.37 -2.71
CA SER A 117 -1.15 11.18 -2.97
C SER A 117 -2.26 10.94 -1.95
N GLY A 118 -2.10 11.47 -0.72
CA GLY A 118 -2.93 11.19 0.46
C GLY A 118 -2.49 9.98 1.28
N TYR A 119 -1.39 9.33 0.91
CA TYR A 119 -0.93 8.12 1.60
C TYR A 119 -0.48 8.42 3.03
N GLN A 120 0.30 9.49 3.25
CA GLN A 120 0.71 9.92 4.58
C GLN A 120 -0.51 10.31 5.43
N ALA A 121 -1.47 11.06 4.86
CA ALA A 121 -2.72 11.41 5.55
C ALA A 121 -3.50 10.16 6.00
N ALA A 122 -3.59 9.13 5.15
CA ALA A 122 -4.26 7.88 5.49
C ALA A 122 -3.52 7.13 6.62
N VAL A 123 -2.18 7.06 6.57
CA VAL A 123 -1.38 6.44 7.65
C VAL A 123 -1.55 7.19 8.97
N LEU A 124 -1.56 8.53 8.94
CA LEU A 124 -1.80 9.36 10.13
C LEU A 124 -3.21 9.15 10.70
N ALA A 125 -4.22 8.99 9.84
CA ALA A 125 -5.61 8.75 10.25
C ALA A 125 -5.83 7.39 10.96
N GLU A 126 -4.91 6.45 10.79
CA GLU A 126 -4.91 5.17 11.52
C GLU A 126 -4.40 5.30 12.97
N LEU A 127 -3.80 6.44 13.32
CA LEU A 127 -3.08 6.65 14.60
C LEU A 127 -3.61 7.83 15.40
N ALA A 128 -4.11 8.88 14.73
CA ALA A 128 -4.55 10.13 15.34
C ALA A 128 -6.07 10.27 15.31
N GLY A 129 -6.61 11.09 16.22
CA GLY A 129 -8.05 11.36 16.31
C GLY A 129 -8.59 12.24 15.18
N SER A 130 -7.74 13.08 14.58
CA SER A 130 -8.11 13.93 13.44
C SER A 130 -6.88 14.30 12.62
N VAL A 131 -7.02 14.26 11.29
CA VAL A 131 -5.98 14.70 10.36
C VAL A 131 -6.54 15.80 9.46
N TYR A 132 -5.83 16.92 9.41
CA TYR A 132 -6.07 18.02 8.49
C TYR A 132 -4.91 18.07 7.52
N SER A 133 -5.19 18.14 6.22
CA SER A 133 -4.15 18.14 5.20
C SER A 133 -4.35 19.26 4.20
N ILE A 134 -3.25 19.90 3.78
CA ILE A 134 -3.24 21.03 2.85
C ILE A 134 -2.43 20.65 1.61
N GLU A 135 -3.04 20.84 0.42
CA GLU A 135 -2.40 20.66 -0.88
C GLU A 135 -2.54 21.93 -1.72
N ILE A 136 -1.41 22.43 -2.25
CA ILE A 136 -1.40 23.64 -3.07
C ILE A 136 -1.56 23.36 -4.57
N VAL A 137 -1.28 22.12 -4.98
CA VAL A 137 -1.46 21.69 -6.38
C VAL A 137 -2.93 21.29 -6.57
N GLU A 138 -3.74 22.21 -7.06
CA GLU A 138 -5.21 22.05 -7.13
C GLU A 138 -5.66 20.73 -7.79
N PRO A 139 -5.11 20.27 -8.93
CA PRO A 139 -5.50 18.98 -9.50
C PRO A 139 -5.23 17.79 -8.55
N LEU A 140 -4.13 17.83 -7.78
CA LEU A 140 -3.85 16.81 -6.75
C LEU A 140 -4.84 16.91 -5.60
N ALA A 141 -5.15 18.12 -5.12
CA ALA A 141 -6.12 18.35 -4.05
C ALA A 141 -7.48 17.75 -4.38
N GLN A 142 -7.96 17.94 -5.62
CA GLN A 142 -9.24 17.36 -6.08
C GLN A 142 -9.19 15.84 -6.16
N GLN A 143 -8.12 15.28 -6.72
CA GLN A 143 -7.95 13.83 -6.86
C GLN A 143 -7.83 13.14 -5.49
N VAL A 144 -7.05 13.71 -4.57
CA VAL A 144 -6.82 13.11 -3.24
C VAL A 144 -8.09 13.16 -2.39
N LYS A 145 -8.87 14.24 -2.45
CA LYS A 145 -10.17 14.33 -1.76
C LYS A 145 -11.10 13.19 -2.16
N GLN A 146 -11.22 12.91 -3.45
CA GLN A 146 -12.06 11.82 -3.96
C GLN A 146 -11.50 10.45 -3.56
N ARG A 147 -10.17 10.28 -3.62
CA ARG A 147 -9.50 9.03 -3.25
C ARG A 147 -9.71 8.70 -1.77
N LEU A 148 -9.41 9.65 -0.87
CA LEU A 148 -9.56 9.45 0.57
C LEU A 148 -11.02 9.14 0.92
N ALA A 149 -11.99 9.89 0.38
CA ALA A 149 -13.42 9.61 0.60
C ALA A 149 -13.82 8.20 0.11
N ARG A 150 -13.33 7.76 -1.06
CA ARG A 150 -13.59 6.41 -1.59
C ARG A 150 -13.01 5.32 -0.72
N LEU A 151 -11.86 5.57 -0.09
CA LEU A 151 -11.16 4.62 0.77
C LEU A 151 -11.63 4.68 2.24
N GLY A 152 -12.60 5.56 2.57
CA GLY A 152 -13.17 5.64 3.92
C GLY A 152 -12.41 6.54 4.90
N TYR A 153 -11.52 7.38 4.36
CA TYR A 153 -10.80 8.40 5.15
C TYR A 153 -11.44 9.76 5.05
#